data_477833b6610c240e0d04acf52fb5d88a
#
_entry.id   477833b6610c240e0d04acf52fb5d88a
#
_cell.length_a   1.000
_cell.length_b   1.000
_cell.length_c   1.000
_cell.angle_alpha   90.00
_cell.angle_beta   90.00
_cell.angle_gamma   90.00
#
_symmetry.space_group_name_H-M   'P 1'
#
loop_
_entity.id
_entity.type
_entity.pdbx_description
1 polymer ?
#
loop_
_entity_poly.entity_id
_entity_poly.type
_entity_poly.pdbx_seq_one_letter_code
_entity_poly.pdbx_strand_id
1 'polypeptide(L)'
;MSSSSDPITAAVAGASGYAGGEVCRLLHAHPNISLRTVCASSSVGDPLSAHQPHLHGIGEYVLAPTDATTLSGHDVVFLALPHGHSAELAARLPEQTLVLDLAADHRLSSSESWERWYGGSHVAPWPYGLPELAGARAKLTGARRIAVPGCYPTAAIL
;
A
#
# COMPACT_ATOMS: atom_id res chain seq x y z
N MET A 1 27.07 21.02 -5.18
CA MET A 1 26.55 20.84 -3.80
C MET A 1 25.27 20.04 -3.94
N SER A 2 25.37 18.73 -3.72
CA SER A 2 24.19 17.82 -3.76
C SER A 2 23.44 18.03 -2.45
N SER A 3 22.26 18.63 -2.49
CA SER A 3 21.34 18.60 -1.38
C SER A 3 20.86 17.14 -1.24
N SER A 4 21.46 16.38 -0.34
CA SER A 4 20.92 15.10 0.05
C SER A 4 19.61 15.40 0.81
N SER A 5 18.49 15.45 0.11
CA SER A 5 17.20 15.32 0.79
C SER A 5 17.18 13.94 1.44
N ASP A 6 16.76 13.87 2.71
CA ASP A 6 16.58 12.58 3.37
C ASP A 6 15.70 11.67 2.51
N PRO A 7 15.99 10.37 2.48
CA PRO A 7 15.20 9.44 1.68
C PRO A 7 13.76 9.40 2.19
N ILE A 8 12.81 9.32 1.26
CA ILE A 8 11.39 9.16 1.56
C ILE A 8 11.20 7.87 2.38
N THR A 9 10.56 7.96 3.51
CA THR A 9 10.33 6.82 4.39
C THR A 9 9.06 6.07 4.02
N ALA A 10 9.14 4.74 3.98
CA ALA A 10 8.00 3.89 3.60
C ALA A 10 7.69 2.82 4.65
N ALA A 11 6.40 2.53 4.82
CA ALA A 11 5.89 1.39 5.57
C ALA A 11 5.00 0.51 4.69
N VAL A 12 5.00 -0.80 4.95
CA VAL A 12 4.20 -1.79 4.23
C VAL A 12 3.35 -2.59 5.22
N ALA A 13 2.04 -2.42 5.18
CA ALA A 13 1.07 -3.25 5.88
C ALA A 13 0.74 -4.49 5.04
N GLY A 14 0.79 -5.68 5.65
CA GLY A 14 0.60 -6.96 4.96
C GLY A 14 1.85 -7.48 4.25
N ALA A 15 3.04 -7.16 4.77
CA ALA A 15 4.33 -7.54 4.20
C ALA A 15 4.56 -9.07 4.13
N SER A 16 3.88 -9.86 4.96
CA SER A 16 3.93 -11.32 4.92
C SER A 16 3.19 -11.94 3.74
N GLY A 17 2.29 -11.17 3.07
CA GLY A 17 1.53 -11.62 1.91
C GLY A 17 2.26 -11.41 0.58
N TYR A 18 1.72 -11.95 -0.52
CA TYR A 18 2.29 -11.86 -1.86
C TYR A 18 2.53 -10.41 -2.32
N ALA A 19 1.47 -9.60 -2.33
CA ALA A 19 1.56 -8.22 -2.80
C ALA A 19 2.48 -7.37 -1.90
N GLY A 20 2.37 -7.53 -0.57
CA GLY A 20 3.22 -6.83 0.38
C GLY A 20 4.69 -7.22 0.25
N GLY A 21 5.00 -8.50 0.07
CA GLY A 21 6.36 -8.98 -0.16
C GLY A 21 6.96 -8.39 -1.44
N GLU A 22 6.20 -8.32 -2.53
CA GLU A 22 6.66 -7.73 -3.78
C GLU A 22 6.89 -6.19 -3.64
N VAL A 23 6.02 -5.50 -2.91
CA VAL A 23 6.25 -4.08 -2.56
C VAL A 23 7.54 -3.92 -1.77
N CYS A 24 7.79 -4.78 -0.76
CA CYS A 24 9.04 -4.75 0.01
C CYS A 24 10.26 -4.95 -0.88
N ARG A 25 10.20 -5.89 -1.83
CA ARG A 25 11.27 -6.13 -2.80
C ARG A 25 11.58 -4.89 -3.66
N LEU A 26 10.53 -4.25 -4.18
CA LEU A 26 10.67 -3.05 -5.02
C LEU A 26 11.22 -1.86 -4.22
N LEU A 27 10.74 -1.67 -3.00
CA LEU A 27 11.19 -0.59 -2.12
C LEU A 27 12.65 -0.77 -1.69
N HIS A 28 13.07 -2.00 -1.40
CA HIS A 28 14.46 -2.30 -1.05
C HIS A 28 15.45 -1.89 -2.16
N ALA A 29 15.06 -2.08 -3.40
CA ALA A 29 15.87 -1.71 -4.56
C ALA A 29 15.73 -0.23 -4.98
N HIS A 30 14.83 0.54 -4.34
CA HIS A 30 14.52 1.90 -4.79
C HIS A 30 15.57 2.91 -4.28
N PRO A 31 16.16 3.75 -5.17
CA PRO A 31 17.28 4.62 -4.78
C PRO A 31 16.91 5.76 -3.83
N ASN A 32 15.65 6.20 -3.81
CA ASN A 32 15.20 7.38 -3.07
C ASN A 32 14.15 7.08 -1.99
N ILE A 33 13.75 5.81 -1.82
CA ILE A 33 12.78 5.40 -0.79
C ILE A 33 13.46 4.43 0.15
N SER A 34 13.28 4.66 1.44
CA SER A 34 13.79 3.80 2.51
C SER A 34 12.63 3.03 3.13
N LEU A 35 12.58 1.73 2.91
CA LEU A 35 11.68 0.85 3.66
C LEU A 35 12.10 0.87 5.13
N ARG A 36 11.20 1.29 6.02
CA ARG A 36 11.46 1.42 7.47
C ARG A 36 10.68 0.42 8.29
N THR A 37 9.43 0.17 7.92
CA THR A 37 8.53 -0.64 8.72
C THR A 37 7.79 -1.64 7.84
N VAL A 38 7.78 -2.88 8.27
CA VAL A 38 7.01 -3.98 7.66
C VAL A 38 6.04 -4.53 8.69
N CYS A 39 4.75 -4.61 8.34
CA CYS A 39 3.71 -5.02 9.28
C CYS A 39 2.97 -6.26 8.79
N ALA A 40 2.47 -7.02 9.77
CA ALA A 40 1.55 -8.14 9.54
C ALA A 40 0.51 -8.18 10.66
N SER A 41 -0.59 -8.91 10.45
CA SER A 41 -1.63 -9.09 11.47
C SER A 41 -1.43 -10.35 12.32
N SER A 42 -1.17 -11.48 11.69
CA SER A 42 -1.04 -12.79 12.36
C SER A 42 0.41 -13.23 12.62
N SER A 43 1.38 -12.58 12.00
CA SER A 43 2.81 -12.97 12.03
C SER A 43 3.67 -11.92 12.73
N VAL A 44 3.09 -11.18 13.68
CA VAL A 44 3.81 -10.16 14.45
C VAL A 44 4.94 -10.80 15.25
N GLY A 45 6.14 -10.23 15.15
CA GLY A 45 7.33 -10.73 15.83
C GLY A 45 8.17 -11.69 14.99
N ASP A 46 7.65 -12.23 13.90
CA ASP A 46 8.42 -13.08 12.99
C ASP A 46 9.39 -12.24 12.16
N PRO A 47 10.55 -12.79 11.77
CA PRO A 47 11.39 -12.17 10.75
C PRO A 47 10.70 -12.26 9.39
N LEU A 48 10.87 -11.23 8.55
CA LEU A 48 10.29 -11.19 7.21
C LEU A 48 10.71 -12.42 6.37
N SER A 49 11.93 -12.91 6.56
CA SER A 49 12.47 -14.11 5.88
C SER A 49 11.66 -15.38 6.13
N ALA A 50 10.96 -15.48 7.26
CA ALA A 50 10.07 -16.64 7.53
C ALA A 50 8.88 -16.72 6.55
N HIS A 51 8.45 -15.58 6.00
CA HIS A 51 7.32 -15.46 5.07
C HIS A 51 7.74 -15.16 3.64
N GLN A 52 8.89 -14.48 3.48
CA GLN A 52 9.45 -14.05 2.20
C GLN A 52 10.91 -14.53 2.07
N PRO A 53 11.18 -15.83 2.00
CA PRO A 53 12.54 -16.39 2.05
C PRO A 53 13.43 -15.97 0.86
N HIS A 54 12.80 -15.50 -0.22
CA HIS A 54 13.50 -15.03 -1.42
C HIS A 54 13.98 -13.56 -1.33
N LEU A 55 13.57 -12.82 -0.31
CA LEU A 55 13.95 -11.42 -0.14
C LEU A 55 15.27 -11.30 0.62
N HIS A 56 16.37 -11.50 -0.10
CA HIS A 56 17.71 -11.34 0.46
C HIS A 56 17.99 -9.86 0.75
N GLY A 57 18.68 -9.60 1.87
CA GLY A 57 19.08 -8.24 2.29
C GLY A 57 18.07 -7.50 3.17
N ILE A 58 16.80 -7.94 3.22
CA ILE A 58 15.77 -7.40 4.12
C ILE A 58 15.07 -8.47 4.96
N GLY A 59 15.55 -9.69 4.94
CA GLY A 59 14.96 -10.81 5.68
C GLY A 59 14.93 -10.63 7.20
N GLU A 60 15.83 -9.84 7.74
CA GLU A 60 15.99 -9.54 9.17
C GLU A 60 14.96 -8.52 9.71
N TYR A 61 14.17 -7.87 8.84
CA TYR A 61 13.07 -7.03 9.31
C TYR A 61 12.09 -7.84 10.13
N VAL A 62 11.77 -7.37 11.33
CA VAL A 62 10.75 -7.98 12.20
C VAL A 62 9.38 -7.41 11.87
N LEU A 63 8.40 -8.28 11.67
CA LEU A 63 7.04 -7.89 11.37
C LEU A 63 6.38 -7.22 12.58
N ALA A 64 6.05 -5.94 12.44
CA ALA A 64 5.36 -5.14 13.45
C ALA A 64 3.83 -5.30 13.34
N PRO A 65 3.06 -4.86 14.36
CA PRO A 65 1.60 -4.84 14.30
C PRO A 65 1.08 -3.95 13.16
N THR A 66 -0.02 -4.38 12.53
CA THR A 66 -0.71 -3.59 11.50
C THR A 66 -1.71 -2.65 12.17
N ASP A 67 -1.26 -1.49 12.60
CA ASP A 67 -2.10 -0.46 13.21
C ASP A 67 -1.65 0.96 12.81
N ALA A 68 -2.52 1.94 13.07
CA ALA A 68 -2.27 3.32 12.67
C ALA A 68 -1.07 3.95 13.42
N THR A 69 -0.79 3.54 14.64
CA THR A 69 0.34 4.06 15.43
C THR A 69 1.66 3.62 14.81
N THR A 70 1.79 2.33 14.49
CA THR A 70 2.97 1.75 13.86
C THR A 70 3.22 2.32 12.46
N LEU A 71 2.15 2.59 11.69
CA LEU A 71 2.25 3.11 10.32
C LEU A 71 2.40 4.64 10.26
N SER A 72 2.08 5.36 11.34
CA SER A 72 2.24 6.81 11.39
C SER A 72 3.70 7.23 11.38
N GLY A 73 3.96 8.46 10.90
CA GLY A 73 5.33 9.03 10.85
C GLY A 73 6.14 8.61 9.62
N HIS A 74 5.54 7.87 8.69
CA HIS A 74 6.13 7.57 7.39
C HIS A 74 5.56 8.52 6.32
N ASP A 75 6.38 8.82 5.31
CA ASP A 75 5.96 9.66 4.18
C ASP A 75 4.99 8.89 3.25
N VAL A 76 5.20 7.59 3.11
CA VAL A 76 4.41 6.69 2.26
C VAL A 76 4.02 5.43 3.01
N VAL A 77 2.76 5.03 2.92
CA VAL A 77 2.23 3.77 3.47
C VAL A 77 1.56 2.97 2.36
N PHE A 78 2.00 1.73 2.21
CA PHE A 78 1.40 0.74 1.31
C PHE A 78 0.49 -0.18 2.11
N LEU A 79 -0.79 -0.27 1.73
CA LEU A 79 -1.76 -1.16 2.36
C LEU A 79 -1.99 -2.37 1.45
N ALA A 80 -1.31 -3.48 1.73
CA ALA A 80 -1.46 -4.76 1.03
C ALA A 80 -2.31 -5.72 1.87
N LEU A 81 -3.52 -5.27 2.22
CA LEU A 81 -4.44 -5.96 3.11
C LEU A 81 -5.57 -6.66 2.33
N PRO A 82 -6.26 -7.64 2.94
CA PRO A 82 -7.50 -8.15 2.40
C PRO A 82 -8.56 -7.06 2.26
N HIS A 83 -9.51 -7.25 1.34
CA HIS A 83 -10.64 -6.33 1.14
C HIS A 83 -11.44 -6.15 2.44
N GLY A 84 -11.94 -4.95 2.68
CA GLY A 84 -12.69 -4.59 3.88
C GLY A 84 -11.83 -4.23 5.10
N HIS A 85 -10.49 -4.30 4.99
CA HIS A 85 -9.59 -4.02 6.11
C HIS A 85 -8.74 -2.75 5.93
N SER A 86 -8.65 -2.21 4.73
CA SER A 86 -7.79 -1.05 4.47
C SER A 86 -8.46 0.28 4.80
N ALA A 87 -9.76 0.41 4.56
CA ALA A 87 -10.49 1.67 4.68
C ALA A 87 -10.44 2.26 6.09
N GLU A 88 -10.74 1.46 7.13
CA GLU A 88 -10.70 1.92 8.52
C GLU A 88 -9.28 2.34 8.94
N LEU A 89 -8.29 1.54 8.57
CA LEU A 89 -6.89 1.82 8.88
C LEU A 89 -6.42 3.11 8.17
N ALA A 90 -6.74 3.25 6.89
CA ALA A 90 -6.40 4.42 6.10
C ALA A 90 -7.02 5.73 6.63
N ALA A 91 -8.26 5.66 7.14
CA ALA A 91 -8.94 6.80 7.75
C ALA A 91 -8.25 7.32 9.02
N ARG A 92 -7.47 6.48 9.68
CA ARG A 92 -6.73 6.82 10.91
C ARG A 92 -5.31 7.31 10.65
N LEU A 93 -4.82 7.23 9.40
CA LEU A 93 -3.50 7.74 9.03
C LEU A 93 -3.53 9.25 8.79
N PRO A 94 -2.44 9.98 9.12
CA PRO A 94 -2.34 11.42 8.92
C PRO A 94 -2.61 11.82 7.45
N GLU A 95 -3.26 12.97 7.25
CA GLU A 95 -3.63 13.46 5.91
C GLU A 95 -2.43 13.69 4.98
N GLN A 96 -1.29 14.10 5.56
CA GLN A 96 -0.05 14.35 4.82
C GLN A 96 0.64 13.07 4.34
N THR A 97 0.36 11.91 4.95
CA THR A 97 0.92 10.63 4.51
C THR A 97 0.36 10.22 3.16
N LEU A 98 1.21 9.88 2.20
CA LEU A 98 0.77 9.26 0.95
C LEU A 98 0.37 7.81 1.22
N VAL A 99 -0.88 7.45 0.93
CA VAL A 99 -1.39 6.08 1.10
C VAL A 99 -1.69 5.46 -0.26
N LEU A 100 -1.07 4.31 -0.51
CA LEU A 100 -1.28 3.48 -1.69
C LEU A 100 -2.01 2.21 -1.26
N ASP A 101 -3.32 2.14 -1.56
CA ASP A 101 -4.16 1.01 -1.16
C ASP A 101 -4.23 -0.05 -2.26
N LEU A 102 -3.66 -1.22 -1.99
CA LEU A 102 -3.68 -2.36 -2.90
C LEU A 102 -4.95 -3.22 -2.73
N ALA A 103 -5.76 -2.97 -1.68
CA ALA A 103 -7.07 -3.60 -1.54
C ALA A 103 -8.10 -3.00 -2.53
N ALA A 104 -9.30 -3.54 -2.55
CA ALA A 104 -10.35 -3.06 -3.46
C ALA A 104 -11.18 -1.92 -2.89
N ASP A 105 -11.09 -1.63 -1.59
CA ASP A 105 -12.03 -0.81 -0.84
C ASP A 105 -12.34 0.54 -1.49
N HIS A 106 -11.34 1.19 -2.06
CA HIS A 106 -11.46 2.52 -2.67
C HIS A 106 -11.49 2.54 -4.20
N ARG A 107 -11.67 1.37 -4.86
CA ARG A 107 -11.61 1.28 -6.34
C ARG A 107 -12.90 1.68 -7.03
N LEU A 108 -14.05 1.25 -6.50
CA LEU A 108 -15.34 1.39 -7.19
C LEU A 108 -16.07 2.67 -6.76
N SER A 109 -16.57 3.41 -7.74
CA SER A 109 -17.35 4.64 -7.52
C SER A 109 -18.84 4.37 -7.21
N SER A 110 -19.35 3.18 -7.56
CA SER A 110 -20.74 2.80 -7.38
C SER A 110 -20.89 1.82 -6.21
N SER A 111 -21.75 2.14 -5.26
CA SER A 111 -22.13 1.26 -4.16
C SER A 111 -22.81 -0.02 -4.64
N GLU A 112 -23.65 0.07 -5.69
CA GLU A 112 -24.29 -1.09 -6.32
C GLU A 112 -23.25 -2.06 -6.90
N SER A 113 -22.23 -1.52 -7.60
CA SER A 113 -21.13 -2.33 -8.12
C SER A 113 -20.31 -2.96 -7.00
N TRP A 114 -20.09 -2.23 -5.91
CA TRP A 114 -19.38 -2.75 -4.75
C TRP A 114 -20.14 -3.93 -4.12
N GLU A 115 -21.45 -3.74 -3.84
CA GLU A 115 -22.28 -4.79 -3.25
C GLU A 115 -22.34 -6.05 -4.14
N ARG A 116 -22.45 -5.85 -5.47
CA ARG A 116 -22.51 -6.95 -6.43
C ARG A 116 -21.23 -7.79 -6.47
N TRP A 117 -20.04 -7.18 -6.35
CA TRP A 117 -18.78 -7.84 -6.61
C TRP A 117 -17.96 -8.16 -5.37
N TYR A 118 -18.12 -7.41 -4.29
CA TYR A 118 -17.35 -7.54 -3.05
C TYR A 118 -18.22 -7.75 -1.82
N GLY A 119 -19.41 -7.16 -1.77
CA GLY A 119 -20.27 -7.14 -0.59
C GLY A 119 -19.78 -6.19 0.50
N GLY A 120 -20.61 -6.03 1.55
CA GLY A 120 -20.27 -5.15 2.68
C GLY A 120 -20.44 -3.65 2.39
N SER A 121 -19.90 -2.82 3.27
CA SER A 121 -20.07 -1.36 3.20
C SER A 121 -19.17 -0.75 2.13
N HIS A 122 -19.78 0.03 1.22
CA HIS A 122 -19.05 0.84 0.24
C HIS A 122 -18.43 2.06 0.91
N VAL A 123 -17.19 2.37 0.56
CA VAL A 123 -16.49 3.58 0.99
C VAL A 123 -16.20 4.50 -0.21
N ALA A 124 -15.88 5.77 0.07
CA ALA A 124 -15.60 6.75 -0.97
C ALA A 124 -14.41 6.31 -1.85
N PRO A 125 -14.54 6.43 -3.19
CA PRO A 125 -13.48 6.06 -4.11
C PRO A 125 -12.32 7.06 -4.04
N TRP A 126 -11.11 6.55 -4.29
CA TRP A 126 -9.91 7.36 -4.46
C TRP A 126 -9.51 7.45 -5.93
N PRO A 127 -8.61 8.40 -6.29
CA PRO A 127 -8.00 8.40 -7.60
C PRO A 127 -7.41 7.03 -7.95
N TYR A 128 -7.76 6.51 -9.13
CA TYR A 128 -7.34 5.19 -9.58
C TYR A 128 -5.89 5.26 -10.08
N GLY A 129 -5.01 4.47 -9.50
CA GLY A 129 -3.56 4.51 -9.69
C GLY A 129 -3.08 3.85 -10.98
N LEU A 130 -3.74 4.12 -12.12
CA LEU A 130 -3.34 3.67 -13.44
C LEU A 130 -3.09 4.90 -14.34
N PRO A 131 -1.88 5.50 -14.28
CA PRO A 131 -1.57 6.76 -14.97
C PRO A 131 -1.61 6.66 -16.50
N GLU A 132 -1.63 5.45 -17.05
CA GLU A 132 -1.74 5.16 -18.49
C GLU A 132 -3.15 5.46 -19.03
N LEU A 133 -4.16 5.44 -18.19
CA LEU A 133 -5.52 5.82 -18.59
C LEU A 133 -5.60 7.31 -18.92
N ALA A 134 -6.38 7.64 -19.95
CA ALA A 134 -6.58 9.03 -20.39
C ALA A 134 -7.02 9.94 -19.23
N GLY A 135 -6.26 10.99 -18.95
CA GLY A 135 -6.53 11.94 -17.88
C GLY A 135 -6.26 11.46 -16.45
N ALA A 136 -5.89 10.19 -16.24
CA ALA A 136 -5.66 9.64 -14.89
C ALA A 136 -4.42 10.28 -14.23
N ARG A 137 -3.35 10.51 -14.99
CA ARG A 137 -2.12 11.14 -14.46
C ARG A 137 -2.40 12.50 -13.81
N ALA A 138 -3.26 13.32 -14.43
CA ALA A 138 -3.64 14.61 -13.86
C ALA A 138 -4.39 14.47 -12.52
N LYS A 139 -5.23 13.44 -12.35
CA LYS A 139 -5.96 13.17 -11.12
C LYS A 139 -5.06 12.64 -10.00
N LEU A 140 -3.94 12.02 -10.36
CA LEU A 140 -2.95 11.51 -9.40
C LEU A 140 -2.00 12.61 -8.90
N THR A 141 -1.85 13.69 -9.66
CA THR A 141 -0.99 14.80 -9.26
C THR A 141 -1.48 15.46 -7.97
N GLY A 142 -0.66 15.42 -6.93
CA GLY A 142 -1.00 15.95 -5.60
C GLY A 142 -1.92 15.07 -4.76
N ALA A 143 -2.43 13.95 -5.28
CA ALA A 143 -3.25 13.03 -4.51
C ALA A 143 -2.43 12.38 -3.37
N ARG A 144 -3.01 12.31 -2.17
CA ARG A 144 -2.43 11.65 -0.99
C ARG A 144 -3.08 10.30 -0.69
N ARG A 145 -4.15 9.97 -1.38
CA ARG A 145 -4.89 8.71 -1.27
C ARG A 145 -5.06 8.14 -2.66
N ILE A 146 -4.54 6.95 -2.92
CA ILE A 146 -4.53 6.34 -4.26
C ILE A 146 -5.00 4.90 -4.15
N ALA A 147 -6.02 4.54 -4.93
CA ALA A 147 -6.48 3.17 -5.09
C ALA A 147 -5.66 2.47 -6.17
N VAL A 148 -4.82 1.53 -5.78
CA VAL A 148 -3.99 0.75 -6.70
C VAL A 148 -4.87 -0.22 -7.51
N PRO A 149 -4.70 -0.31 -8.83
CA PRO A 149 -5.45 -1.24 -9.68
C PRO A 149 -5.29 -2.70 -9.26
N GLY A 150 -6.33 -3.50 -9.49
CA GLY A 150 -6.20 -4.95 -9.40
C GLY A 150 -5.36 -5.50 -10.56
N CYS A 151 -4.73 -6.66 -10.38
CA CYS A 151 -3.87 -7.29 -11.39
C CYS A 151 -4.62 -7.61 -12.69
N TYR A 152 -5.82 -8.19 -12.59
CA TYR A 152 -6.64 -8.51 -13.78
C TYR A 152 -7.08 -7.26 -14.56
N PRO A 153 -7.66 -6.21 -13.91
CA PRO A 153 -7.98 -4.97 -14.62
C PRO A 153 -6.77 -4.34 -15.28
N THR A 154 -5.61 -4.33 -14.62
CA THR A 154 -4.37 -3.79 -15.20
C THR A 154 -3.98 -4.54 -16.47
N ALA A 155 -3.95 -5.88 -16.42
CA ALA A 155 -3.59 -6.71 -17.57
C ALA A 155 -4.61 -6.64 -18.73
N ALA A 156 -5.88 -6.33 -18.43
CA ALA A 156 -6.94 -6.22 -19.44
C ALA A 156 -7.00 -4.82 -20.09
N ILE A 157 -6.52 -3.80 -19.41
CA ILE A 157 -6.58 -2.41 -19.87
C ILE A 157 -5.30 -2.01 -20.63
N LEU A 158 -4.14 -2.51 -20.23
CA LEU A 158 -2.84 -2.26 -20.86
C LEU A 158 -2.45 -3.35 -21.86
#